data_b625b2b9a4f1c206ccbbeda0ecd0b0dd
#
_entry.id   b625b2b9a4f1c206ccbbeda0ecd0b0dd
#
_cell.length_a   1.000
_cell.length_b   1.000
_cell.length_c   1.000
_cell.angle_alpha   90.00
_cell.angle_beta   90.00
_cell.angle_gamma   90.00
#
_symmetry.space_group_name_H-M   'P 1'
#
loop_
_entity.id
_entity.type
_entity.pdbx_description
1 polymer ?
#
loop_
_entity_poly.entity_id
_entity_poly.type
_entity_poly.pdbx_seq_one_letter_code
_entity_poly.pdbx_strand_id
1 'polypeptide(L)'
;MSKVLIQNGTIVNEGRSFKGDLLVDGEVISEIYEGMAPRGIYDEVVDASGCFVLPGVIDDHVHFREPGLTRKADIESESRAAAYGGVTSYFEMPNTVPQTTTLEAWQEKRKLGAQKSHVNYSFFYGATNDNVDSFAQLDVHHVPGIKLFMGSSTGNMLVDKMESLQRVFLTAKQLNLPVMTHCEDTEIINRNMAEAKAKYGEDPAVEHHPEIRSVEACYESSKLAVELAKQFGTRLHIAHVTTAKELELFDNQEENLPKENLPKENLQNTDSVNLPQITGEAVIAHLVFSDADYATKKALIKCNPAIKTHADRDALRRALNDGRIATIGTDHAPHELKDKQGGCAKAASGMPMVQFSLVSMLQLVDEGVLTIERMVELMAHQPAQLFQVSKRGFLCKGYQADIVVVRPQSPWKVTKEVIQSKCQWSPMEGHEYQWQVEQTFCNGHLIYNKGAFDADYRGEELNFRS
;
A
#
# COMPACT_ATOMS: atom_id res chain seq x y z
N MET A 1 -13.73 -16.00 25.01
CA MET A 1 -13.47 -15.35 23.72
C MET A 1 -14.77 -15.25 22.99
N SER A 2 -15.03 -14.13 22.32
CA SER A 2 -16.30 -13.90 21.61
C SER A 2 -16.31 -14.68 20.29
N LYS A 3 -17.41 -15.38 20.00
CA LYS A 3 -17.64 -16.09 18.74
C LYS A 3 -18.53 -15.26 17.85
N VAL A 4 -17.97 -14.77 16.74
CA VAL A 4 -18.68 -14.00 15.73
C VAL A 4 -18.88 -14.85 14.49
N LEU A 5 -20.12 -15.00 14.05
CA LEU A 5 -20.45 -15.65 12.77
C LEU A 5 -20.76 -14.58 11.72
N ILE A 6 -19.97 -14.51 10.64
CA ILE A 6 -20.27 -13.73 9.45
C ILE A 6 -20.94 -14.69 8.45
N GLN A 7 -22.22 -14.48 8.15
CA GLN A 7 -23.02 -15.43 7.38
C GLN A 7 -23.56 -14.86 6.06
N ASN A 8 -23.92 -15.76 5.13
CA ASN A 8 -24.58 -15.46 3.85
C ASN A 8 -23.75 -14.61 2.86
N GLY A 9 -22.46 -14.44 3.10
CA GLY A 9 -21.60 -13.62 2.26
C GLY A 9 -21.13 -14.34 1.00
N THR A 10 -20.54 -13.58 0.07
CA THR A 10 -19.66 -14.14 -0.95
C THR A 10 -18.22 -13.96 -0.49
N ILE A 11 -17.60 -15.05 -0.08
CA ILE A 11 -16.19 -15.04 0.37
C ILE A 11 -15.29 -15.03 -0.84
N VAL A 12 -14.29 -14.14 -0.85
CA VAL A 12 -13.25 -14.07 -1.90
C VAL A 12 -11.91 -14.35 -1.25
N ASN A 13 -11.29 -15.45 -1.62
CA ASN A 13 -10.02 -15.87 -1.04
C ASN A 13 -9.30 -16.85 -1.97
N GLU A 14 -7.97 -16.78 -2.05
CA GLU A 14 -7.14 -17.72 -2.80
C GLU A 14 -7.61 -17.94 -4.25
N GLY A 15 -7.88 -16.85 -4.96
CA GLY A 15 -8.28 -16.88 -6.38
C GLY A 15 -9.72 -17.37 -6.65
N ARG A 16 -10.57 -17.53 -5.62
CA ARG A 16 -11.94 -18.01 -5.73
C ARG A 16 -12.94 -17.12 -5.07
N SER A 17 -14.16 -17.08 -5.62
CA SER A 17 -15.35 -16.53 -4.98
C SER A 17 -16.38 -17.63 -4.75
N PHE A 18 -16.92 -17.74 -3.53
CA PHE A 18 -17.94 -18.74 -3.19
C PHE A 18 -18.89 -18.22 -2.13
N LYS A 19 -20.12 -18.73 -2.10
CA LYS A 19 -21.08 -18.45 -1.00
C LYS A 19 -20.68 -19.25 0.23
N GLY A 20 -20.62 -18.57 1.36
CA GLY A 20 -20.20 -19.22 2.58
C GLY A 20 -20.36 -18.37 3.83
N ASP A 21 -20.08 -19.02 4.95
CA ASP A 21 -20.06 -18.43 6.28
C ASP A 21 -18.64 -18.53 6.86
N LEU A 22 -18.27 -17.56 7.68
CA LEU A 22 -16.97 -17.50 8.33
C LEU A 22 -17.16 -17.34 9.84
N LEU A 23 -16.49 -18.19 10.62
CA LEU A 23 -16.53 -18.16 12.08
C LEU A 23 -15.21 -17.60 12.63
N VAL A 24 -15.33 -16.55 13.41
CA VAL A 24 -14.24 -15.95 14.19
C VAL A 24 -14.38 -16.43 15.64
N ASP A 25 -13.30 -16.84 16.30
CA ASP A 25 -13.23 -17.16 17.72
C ASP A 25 -12.10 -16.35 18.37
N GLY A 26 -12.47 -15.32 19.11
CA GLY A 26 -11.52 -14.32 19.59
C GLY A 26 -10.89 -13.55 18.46
N GLU A 27 -9.58 -13.66 18.31
CA GLU A 27 -8.79 -12.90 17.32
C GLU A 27 -8.57 -13.64 16.00
N VAL A 28 -8.95 -14.93 15.92
CA VAL A 28 -8.59 -15.78 14.79
C VAL A 28 -9.81 -16.32 14.04
N ILE A 29 -9.63 -16.59 12.76
CA ILE A 29 -10.57 -17.33 11.94
C ILE A 29 -10.54 -18.79 12.41
N SER A 30 -11.63 -19.27 12.99
CA SER A 30 -11.70 -20.64 13.50
C SER A 30 -12.20 -21.62 12.45
N GLU A 31 -13.10 -21.20 11.54
CA GLU A 31 -13.61 -22.06 10.48
C GLU A 31 -14.19 -21.25 9.31
N ILE A 32 -14.15 -21.83 8.12
CA ILE A 32 -14.79 -21.30 6.91
C ILE A 32 -15.67 -22.41 6.33
N TYR A 33 -16.94 -22.11 6.12
CA TYR A 33 -17.91 -23.04 5.59
C TYR A 33 -18.28 -22.67 4.15
N GLU A 34 -18.03 -23.56 3.19
CA GLU A 34 -18.62 -23.44 1.86
C GLU A 34 -20.11 -23.78 1.97
N GLY A 35 -20.96 -22.76 2.03
CA GLY A 35 -22.37 -22.86 2.38
C GLY A 35 -22.66 -22.38 3.80
N MET A 36 -23.61 -23.00 4.49
CA MET A 36 -24.06 -22.54 5.80
C MET A 36 -23.28 -23.19 6.95
N ALA A 37 -22.93 -22.37 7.94
CA ALA A 37 -22.39 -22.84 9.19
C ALA A 37 -23.41 -23.73 9.95
N PRO A 38 -22.94 -24.70 10.77
CA PRO A 38 -23.81 -25.46 11.63
C PRO A 38 -24.64 -24.57 12.59
N ARG A 39 -25.84 -24.98 12.93
CA ARG A 39 -26.60 -24.32 14.00
C ARG A 39 -25.82 -24.39 15.30
N GLY A 40 -25.63 -23.25 15.95
CA GLY A 40 -24.83 -23.14 17.15
C GLY A 40 -25.20 -21.90 17.97
N ILE A 41 -24.51 -21.71 19.10
CA ILE A 41 -24.59 -20.49 19.90
C ILE A 41 -23.39 -19.62 19.50
N TYR A 42 -23.68 -18.45 18.99
CA TYR A 42 -22.72 -17.43 18.63
C TYR A 42 -23.00 -16.18 19.47
N ASP A 43 -21.97 -15.49 19.92
CA ASP A 43 -22.12 -14.26 20.71
C ASP A 43 -22.65 -13.12 19.84
N GLU A 44 -22.21 -13.10 18.56
CA GLU A 44 -22.66 -12.14 17.56
C GLU A 44 -22.87 -12.85 16.21
N VAL A 45 -23.85 -12.39 15.45
CA VAL A 45 -24.10 -12.85 14.08
C VAL A 45 -24.17 -11.62 13.16
N VAL A 46 -23.31 -11.58 12.18
CA VAL A 46 -23.24 -10.54 11.15
C VAL A 46 -23.84 -11.09 9.86
N ASP A 47 -24.92 -10.49 9.39
CA ASP A 47 -25.53 -10.87 8.11
C ASP A 47 -24.86 -10.12 6.96
N ALA A 48 -24.05 -10.82 6.16
CA ALA A 48 -23.36 -10.34 4.98
C ALA A 48 -24.14 -10.64 3.68
N SER A 49 -25.46 -10.84 3.76
CA SER A 49 -26.31 -11.07 2.57
C SER A 49 -26.14 -9.95 1.53
N GLY A 50 -25.80 -10.33 0.30
CA GLY A 50 -25.54 -9.40 -0.80
C GLY A 50 -24.20 -8.68 -0.71
N CYS A 51 -23.37 -8.99 0.27
CA CYS A 51 -22.00 -8.47 0.42
C CYS A 51 -20.94 -9.47 -0.03
N PHE A 52 -19.75 -8.96 -0.26
CA PHE A 52 -18.53 -9.74 -0.36
C PHE A 52 -17.76 -9.65 0.96
N VAL A 53 -17.16 -10.78 1.35
CA VAL A 53 -16.30 -10.92 2.53
C VAL A 53 -14.89 -11.17 2.04
N LEU A 54 -14.00 -10.21 2.28
CA LEU A 54 -12.63 -10.19 1.77
C LEU A 54 -11.66 -10.26 2.95
N PRO A 55 -10.42 -10.77 2.76
CA PRO A 55 -9.36 -10.50 3.73
C PRO A 55 -9.11 -8.99 3.83
N GLY A 56 -8.75 -8.53 5.02
CA GLY A 56 -8.40 -7.15 5.25
C GLY A 56 -7.24 -6.71 4.36
N VAL A 57 -7.34 -5.49 3.82
CA VAL A 57 -6.31 -4.93 2.94
C VAL A 57 -5.02 -4.67 3.74
N ILE A 58 -3.88 -5.01 3.13
CA ILE A 58 -2.54 -4.66 3.59
C ILE A 58 -1.99 -3.58 2.66
N ASP A 59 -1.89 -2.35 3.17
CA ASP A 59 -1.30 -1.23 2.44
C ASP A 59 0.20 -1.14 2.75
N ASP A 60 1.03 -1.53 1.82
CA ASP A 60 2.47 -1.61 1.99
C ASP A 60 3.20 -0.27 1.80
N HIS A 61 2.45 0.85 1.58
CA HIS A 61 3.05 2.15 1.31
C HIS A 61 2.22 3.33 1.81
N VAL A 62 2.48 3.78 3.05
CA VAL A 62 1.83 4.97 3.61
C VAL A 62 2.79 5.94 4.27
N HIS A 63 2.39 7.21 4.38
CA HIS A 63 3.09 8.30 5.05
C HIS A 63 2.16 8.97 6.07
N PHE A 64 2.03 8.40 7.28
CA PHE A 64 1.14 8.92 8.32
C PHE A 64 1.70 10.14 9.08
N ARG A 65 2.90 10.57 8.68
CA ARG A 65 3.50 11.86 9.07
C ARG A 65 3.96 11.97 10.53
N GLU A 66 3.77 10.98 11.35
CA GLU A 66 4.20 11.00 12.75
C GLU A 66 5.42 10.09 12.96
N PRO A 67 6.42 10.59 13.70
CA PRO A 67 6.50 11.86 14.45
C PRO A 67 6.85 13.09 13.60
N GLY A 68 6.69 14.26 14.19
CA GLY A 68 7.27 15.55 13.79
C GLY A 68 6.56 16.30 12.65
N LEU A 69 5.68 15.64 11.89
CA LEU A 69 4.91 16.27 10.82
C LEU A 69 3.39 16.26 11.09
N THR A 70 3.02 16.16 12.37
CA THR A 70 1.65 15.96 12.85
C THR A 70 0.66 17.08 12.51
N ARG A 71 1.14 18.23 12.06
CA ARG A 71 0.26 19.26 11.49
C ARG A 71 -0.45 18.77 10.22
N LYS A 72 0.18 17.85 9.45
CA LYS A 72 -0.36 17.30 8.20
C LYS A 72 -1.27 16.11 8.44
N ALA A 73 -0.82 15.19 9.31
CA ALA A 73 -1.50 13.95 9.66
C ALA A 73 -0.80 13.28 10.85
N ASP A 74 -1.43 12.30 11.49
CA ASP A 74 -0.85 11.49 12.54
C ASP A 74 -1.34 10.04 12.46
N ILE A 75 -0.70 9.15 13.23
CA ILE A 75 -1.01 7.71 13.22
C ILE A 75 -2.47 7.47 13.59
N GLU A 76 -3.01 8.18 14.56
CA GLU A 76 -4.38 7.99 15.02
C GLU A 76 -5.41 8.31 13.93
N SER A 77 -5.31 9.49 13.31
CA SER A 77 -6.26 9.93 12.28
C SER A 77 -6.18 9.10 11.02
N GLU A 78 -4.95 8.75 10.57
CA GLU A 78 -4.80 8.04 9.31
C GLU A 78 -5.06 6.53 9.45
N SER A 79 -4.78 5.93 10.61
CA SER A 79 -5.18 4.55 10.87
C SER A 79 -6.70 4.40 11.02
N ARG A 80 -7.40 5.44 11.54
CA ARG A 80 -8.86 5.53 11.49
C ARG A 80 -9.35 5.60 10.03
N ALA A 81 -8.75 6.47 9.21
CA ALA A 81 -9.08 6.55 7.79
C ALA A 81 -8.85 5.21 7.06
N ALA A 82 -7.80 4.48 7.40
CA ALA A 82 -7.52 3.13 6.93
C ALA A 82 -8.66 2.16 7.30
N ALA A 83 -9.10 2.15 8.57
CA ALA A 83 -10.20 1.31 9.04
C ALA A 83 -11.52 1.57 8.28
N TYR A 84 -11.86 2.83 8.01
CA TYR A 84 -13.03 3.19 7.19
C TYR A 84 -12.91 2.71 5.74
N GLY A 85 -11.68 2.58 5.24
CA GLY A 85 -11.37 2.09 3.89
C GLY A 85 -11.23 0.56 3.77
N GLY A 86 -11.38 -0.19 4.86
CA GLY A 86 -11.17 -1.66 4.85
C GLY A 86 -9.69 -2.07 4.89
N VAL A 87 -8.78 -1.14 5.17
CA VAL A 87 -7.35 -1.42 5.36
C VAL A 87 -7.13 -1.80 6.83
N THR A 88 -6.68 -3.03 7.06
CA THR A 88 -6.47 -3.59 8.40
C THR A 88 -5.01 -3.63 8.81
N SER A 89 -4.10 -3.42 7.85
CA SER A 89 -2.66 -3.41 8.10
C SER A 89 -1.96 -2.41 7.19
N TYR A 90 -0.94 -1.72 7.70
CA TYR A 90 -0.15 -0.80 6.90
C TYR A 90 1.35 -0.87 7.22
N PHE A 91 2.19 -0.49 6.24
CA PHE A 91 3.62 -0.28 6.42
C PHE A 91 3.95 1.19 6.17
N GLU A 92 4.43 1.87 7.19
CA GLU A 92 4.66 3.31 7.14
C GLU A 92 6.12 3.63 6.82
N MET A 93 6.30 4.65 5.99
CA MET A 93 7.58 5.08 5.46
C MET A 93 8.43 5.85 6.46
N PRO A 94 9.78 5.82 6.31
CA PRO A 94 10.70 6.37 7.30
C PRO A 94 10.91 7.89 7.24
N ASN A 95 10.34 8.62 6.29
CA ASN A 95 10.60 10.04 6.05
C ASN A 95 9.81 10.99 6.97
N THR A 96 9.87 10.73 8.26
CA THR A 96 9.32 11.53 9.36
C THR A 96 10.36 12.49 9.97
N VAL A 97 10.05 13.16 11.06
CA VAL A 97 10.99 14.06 11.78
C VAL A 97 10.96 13.72 13.29
N PRO A 98 12.00 13.07 13.83
CA PRO A 98 13.18 12.58 13.12
C PRO A 98 12.85 11.49 12.09
N GLN A 99 13.75 11.28 11.12
CA GLN A 99 13.66 10.19 10.16
C GLN A 99 13.89 8.84 10.86
N THR A 100 13.21 7.78 10.40
CA THR A 100 13.36 6.43 10.96
C THR A 100 14.60 5.74 10.37
N THR A 101 15.78 6.32 10.65
CA THR A 101 17.09 5.90 10.14
C THR A 101 18.07 5.51 11.24
N THR A 102 17.63 5.53 12.49
CA THR A 102 18.35 5.02 13.66
C THR A 102 17.48 4.03 14.42
N LEU A 103 18.09 3.14 15.20
CA LEU A 103 17.35 2.15 16.00
C LEU A 103 16.43 2.83 17.03
N GLU A 104 16.90 3.91 17.64
CA GLU A 104 16.12 4.67 18.63
C GLU A 104 14.87 5.28 17.97
N ALA A 105 15.02 5.91 16.80
CA ALA A 105 13.88 6.50 16.07
C ALA A 105 12.88 5.41 15.64
N TRP A 106 13.37 4.24 15.20
CA TRP A 106 12.52 3.10 14.83
C TRP A 106 11.77 2.53 16.05
N GLN A 107 12.45 2.33 17.18
CA GLN A 107 11.82 1.87 18.41
C GLN A 107 10.78 2.86 18.94
N GLU A 108 11.07 4.16 18.88
CA GLU A 108 10.13 5.19 19.32
C GLU A 108 8.88 5.22 18.44
N LYS A 109 9.04 5.04 17.14
CA LYS A 109 7.92 4.97 16.21
C LYS A 109 7.03 3.75 16.44
N ARG A 110 7.62 2.59 16.78
CA ARG A 110 6.89 1.38 17.20
C ARG A 110 6.04 1.63 18.45
N LYS A 111 6.56 2.36 19.44
CA LYS A 111 5.79 2.76 20.63
C LYS A 111 4.62 3.68 20.29
N LEU A 112 4.82 4.63 19.36
CA LEU A 112 3.74 5.48 18.87
C LEU A 112 2.65 4.65 18.17
N GLY A 113 3.03 3.68 17.35
CA GLY A 113 2.10 2.74 16.72
C GLY A 113 1.26 1.99 17.74
N ALA A 114 1.90 1.40 18.77
CA ALA A 114 1.22 0.67 19.84
C ALA A 114 0.22 1.52 20.62
N GLN A 115 0.49 2.82 20.76
CA GLN A 115 -0.37 3.73 21.53
C GLN A 115 -1.54 4.29 20.71
N LYS A 116 -1.38 4.43 19.39
CA LYS A 116 -2.26 5.26 18.57
C LYS A 116 -2.95 4.54 17.41
N SER A 117 -2.34 3.49 16.88
CA SER A 117 -2.87 2.87 15.68
C SER A 117 -4.16 2.09 15.94
N HIS A 118 -5.18 2.34 15.14
CA HIS A 118 -6.46 1.62 15.18
C HIS A 118 -6.46 0.36 14.30
N VAL A 119 -5.45 0.18 13.46
CA VAL A 119 -5.25 -1.02 12.65
C VAL A 119 -3.83 -1.55 12.83
N ASN A 120 -3.52 -2.74 12.34
CA ASN A 120 -2.20 -3.33 12.47
C ASN A 120 -1.14 -2.50 11.73
N TYR A 121 0.07 -2.47 12.26
CA TYR A 121 1.09 -1.53 11.78
C TYR A 121 2.48 -2.14 11.74
N SER A 122 3.30 -1.61 10.85
CA SER A 122 4.74 -1.76 10.87
C SER A 122 5.44 -0.56 10.23
N PHE A 123 6.75 -0.45 10.44
CA PHE A 123 7.55 0.70 10.05
C PHE A 123 8.80 0.27 9.31
N PHE A 124 8.99 0.74 8.08
CA PHE A 124 10.23 0.56 7.35
C PHE A 124 11.40 1.25 8.03
N TYR A 125 12.56 0.61 7.97
CA TYR A 125 13.80 1.26 8.33
C TYR A 125 14.41 1.94 7.10
N GLY A 126 14.74 3.22 7.23
CA GLY A 126 15.28 4.01 6.12
C GLY A 126 16.78 3.86 5.95
N ALA A 127 17.22 3.64 4.71
CA ALA A 127 18.63 3.69 4.37
C ALA A 127 19.11 5.13 4.20
N THR A 128 20.38 5.37 4.55
CA THR A 128 21.15 6.59 4.24
C THR A 128 22.52 6.20 3.69
N ASN A 129 23.30 7.18 3.23
CA ASN A 129 24.67 6.91 2.80
C ASN A 129 25.57 6.32 3.91
N ASP A 130 25.19 6.48 5.19
CA ASP A 130 26.10 6.27 6.32
C ASP A 130 25.57 5.29 7.39
N ASN A 131 24.32 4.75 7.28
CA ASN A 131 23.70 3.96 8.37
C ASN A 131 23.63 2.45 8.14
N VAL A 132 24.23 1.92 7.06
CA VAL A 132 24.11 0.50 6.68
C VAL A 132 24.59 -0.44 7.80
N ASP A 133 25.59 -0.05 8.57
CA ASP A 133 26.13 -0.87 9.68
C ASP A 133 25.11 -1.10 10.82
N SER A 134 24.07 -0.25 10.92
CA SER A 134 23.00 -0.44 11.89
C SER A 134 21.98 -1.52 11.51
N PHE A 135 21.93 -1.94 10.25
CA PHE A 135 20.95 -2.93 9.77
C PHE A 135 21.07 -4.27 10.50
N ALA A 136 22.30 -4.69 10.84
CA ALA A 136 22.56 -5.93 11.58
C ALA A 136 21.95 -5.97 12.99
N GLN A 137 21.52 -4.82 13.51
CA GLN A 137 20.90 -4.69 14.83
C GLN A 137 19.35 -4.63 14.77
N LEU A 138 18.78 -4.63 13.56
CA LEU A 138 17.33 -4.67 13.38
C LEU A 138 16.76 -6.02 13.77
N ASP A 139 15.64 -6.00 14.47
CA ASP A 139 14.84 -7.21 14.63
C ASP A 139 14.07 -7.48 13.32
N VAL A 140 14.57 -8.48 12.57
CA VAL A 140 14.03 -8.84 11.27
C VAL A 140 12.57 -9.33 11.34
N HIS A 141 12.11 -9.74 12.53
CA HIS A 141 10.72 -10.19 12.74
C HIS A 141 9.74 -9.02 12.93
N HIS A 142 10.21 -7.79 13.09
CA HIS A 142 9.37 -6.61 13.30
C HIS A 142 9.55 -5.51 12.25
N VAL A 143 10.45 -5.70 11.28
CA VAL A 143 10.67 -4.74 10.20
C VAL A 143 10.24 -5.35 8.85
N PRO A 144 9.39 -4.68 8.04
CA PRO A 144 9.00 -5.22 6.73
C PRO A 144 10.19 -5.33 5.78
N GLY A 145 11.10 -4.36 5.82
CA GLY A 145 12.28 -4.28 4.97
C GLY A 145 13.03 -2.97 5.13
N ILE A 146 13.94 -2.71 4.20
CA ILE A 146 14.71 -1.47 4.11
C ILE A 146 14.05 -0.56 3.06
N LYS A 147 13.71 0.68 3.43
CA LYS A 147 13.27 1.71 2.46
C LYS A 147 14.46 2.51 1.97
N LEU A 148 14.61 2.58 0.65
CA LEU A 148 15.68 3.26 -0.04
C LEU A 148 15.12 4.35 -0.95
N PHE A 149 15.62 5.57 -0.86
CA PHE A 149 15.34 6.66 -1.77
C PHE A 149 16.55 6.86 -2.70
N MET A 150 16.42 6.42 -3.95
CA MET A 150 17.48 6.52 -4.97
C MET A 150 17.46 7.83 -5.75
N GLY A 151 16.52 8.72 -5.45
CA GLY A 151 16.41 10.05 -6.07
C GLY A 151 15.40 10.90 -5.34
N SER A 152 15.50 12.21 -5.55
CA SER A 152 14.51 13.25 -5.25
C SER A 152 13.70 13.09 -3.97
N SER A 153 14.36 12.67 -2.89
CA SER A 153 13.76 12.56 -1.57
C SER A 153 13.72 13.89 -0.85
N THR A 154 12.74 14.04 0.04
CA THR A 154 12.72 15.13 1.00
C THR A 154 13.65 14.81 2.17
N GLY A 155 14.57 15.73 2.49
CA GLY A 155 15.48 15.60 3.62
C GLY A 155 16.76 14.80 3.32
N ASN A 156 17.34 14.19 4.36
CA ASN A 156 18.68 13.61 4.35
C ASN A 156 18.68 12.11 3.98
N MET A 157 17.66 11.62 3.30
CA MET A 157 17.47 10.18 3.02
C MET A 157 17.85 9.75 1.60
N LEU A 158 18.37 10.68 0.80
CA LEU A 158 18.88 10.33 -0.53
C LEU A 158 20.14 9.46 -0.38
N VAL A 159 20.14 8.30 -1.02
CA VAL A 159 21.33 7.46 -1.17
C VAL A 159 21.76 7.56 -2.62
N ASP A 160 22.80 8.34 -2.86
CA ASP A 160 23.32 8.68 -4.19
C ASP A 160 24.75 8.20 -4.45
N LYS A 161 25.42 7.70 -3.41
CA LYS A 161 26.76 7.13 -3.54
C LYS A 161 26.66 5.67 -3.96
N MET A 162 27.30 5.31 -5.07
CA MET A 162 27.29 3.93 -5.58
C MET A 162 27.78 2.93 -4.54
N GLU A 163 28.83 3.25 -3.79
CA GLU A 163 29.35 2.39 -2.70
C GLU A 163 28.29 2.14 -1.63
N SER A 164 27.54 3.19 -1.22
CA SER A 164 26.47 3.05 -0.23
C SER A 164 25.31 2.22 -0.78
N LEU A 165 24.91 2.43 -2.03
CA LEU A 165 23.89 1.60 -2.69
C LEU A 165 24.28 0.14 -2.70
N GLN A 166 25.50 -0.20 -3.12
CA GLN A 166 25.99 -1.58 -3.15
C GLN A 166 25.99 -2.20 -1.75
N ARG A 167 26.41 -1.46 -0.72
CA ARG A 167 26.37 -1.92 0.67
C ARG A 167 24.94 -2.17 1.18
N VAL A 168 23.99 -1.29 0.85
CA VAL A 168 22.57 -1.46 1.21
C VAL A 168 22.03 -2.77 0.63
N PHE A 169 22.22 -3.00 -0.69
CA PHE A 169 21.73 -4.21 -1.34
C PHE A 169 22.38 -5.47 -0.78
N LEU A 170 23.71 -5.47 -0.62
CA LEU A 170 24.44 -6.63 -0.07
C LEU A 170 23.98 -6.96 1.36
N THR A 171 23.89 -5.95 2.24
CA THR A 171 23.53 -6.15 3.65
C THR A 171 22.07 -6.60 3.79
N ALA A 172 21.15 -6.00 3.05
CA ALA A 172 19.76 -6.43 3.03
C ALA A 172 19.61 -7.89 2.59
N LYS A 173 20.39 -8.33 1.56
CA LYS A 173 20.44 -9.74 1.14
C LYS A 173 20.90 -10.65 2.27
N GLN A 174 21.98 -10.28 2.98
CA GLN A 174 22.52 -11.08 4.09
C GLN A 174 21.50 -11.25 5.24
N LEU A 175 20.66 -10.24 5.47
CA LEU A 175 19.62 -10.24 6.49
C LEU A 175 18.28 -10.81 6.00
N ASN A 176 18.20 -11.25 4.75
CA ASN A 176 16.97 -11.69 4.09
C ASN A 176 15.84 -10.63 4.16
N LEU A 177 16.20 -9.34 4.11
CA LEU A 177 15.26 -8.23 4.08
C LEU A 177 15.02 -7.78 2.63
N PRO A 178 13.78 -7.52 2.21
CA PRO A 178 13.52 -6.84 0.94
C PRO A 178 13.97 -5.38 1.02
N VAL A 179 14.42 -4.85 -0.13
CA VAL A 179 14.66 -3.42 -0.32
C VAL A 179 13.50 -2.85 -1.12
N MET A 180 12.77 -1.91 -0.53
CA MET A 180 11.71 -1.16 -1.22
C MET A 180 12.28 0.19 -1.65
N THR A 181 12.18 0.53 -2.95
CA THR A 181 12.85 1.70 -3.52
C THR A 181 11.87 2.74 -4.07
N HIS A 182 12.13 4.03 -3.78
CA HIS A 182 11.64 5.13 -4.61
C HIS A 182 12.68 5.41 -5.69
N CYS A 183 12.29 5.32 -6.95
CA CYS A 183 13.17 5.40 -8.10
C CYS A 183 12.83 6.60 -8.99
N GLU A 184 13.63 7.67 -8.88
CA GLU A 184 13.62 8.80 -9.80
C GLU A 184 15.04 9.39 -9.88
N ASP A 185 15.54 9.64 -11.08
CA ASP A 185 16.87 10.21 -11.27
C ASP A 185 16.89 11.73 -10.98
N THR A 186 17.67 12.13 -9.97
CA THR A 186 17.73 13.52 -9.49
C THR A 186 18.36 14.45 -10.52
N GLU A 187 19.35 14.00 -11.29
CA GLU A 187 20.06 14.85 -12.28
C GLU A 187 19.11 15.16 -13.45
N ILE A 188 18.38 14.15 -13.93
CA ILE A 188 17.36 14.31 -14.97
C ILE A 188 16.27 15.27 -14.51
N ILE A 189 15.75 15.09 -13.29
CA ILE A 189 14.72 15.97 -12.75
C ILE A 189 15.21 17.42 -12.62
N ASN A 190 16.42 17.62 -12.12
CA ASN A 190 16.98 18.97 -11.95
C ASN A 190 17.19 19.67 -13.29
N ARG A 191 17.70 18.95 -14.30
CA ARG A 191 17.81 19.45 -15.67
C ARG A 191 16.45 19.86 -16.22
N ASN A 192 15.48 18.97 -16.17
CA ASN A 192 14.13 19.20 -16.68
C ASN A 192 13.43 20.36 -15.94
N MET A 193 13.63 20.49 -14.62
CA MET A 193 13.09 21.59 -13.83
C MET A 193 13.73 22.93 -14.24
N ALA A 194 15.04 22.96 -14.49
CA ALA A 194 15.72 24.16 -14.96
C ALA A 194 15.21 24.61 -16.33
N GLU A 195 15.02 23.67 -17.25
CA GLU A 195 14.45 23.94 -18.58
C GLU A 195 12.99 24.43 -18.48
N ALA A 196 12.17 23.79 -17.63
CA ALA A 196 10.80 24.21 -17.40
C ALA A 196 10.72 25.62 -16.80
N LYS A 197 11.60 25.94 -15.84
CA LYS A 197 11.67 27.31 -15.27
C LYS A 197 12.10 28.34 -16.30
N ALA A 198 13.07 28.04 -17.14
CA ALA A 198 13.51 28.94 -18.21
C ALA A 198 12.38 29.24 -19.22
N LYS A 199 11.50 28.28 -19.46
CA LYS A 199 10.40 28.39 -20.43
C LYS A 199 9.14 28.99 -19.85
N TYR A 200 8.76 28.60 -18.61
CA TYR A 200 7.46 28.86 -18.01
C TYR A 200 7.51 29.73 -16.75
N GLY A 201 8.70 30.19 -16.33
CA GLY A 201 8.90 30.97 -15.11
C GLY A 201 9.20 30.14 -13.87
N GLU A 202 9.45 30.80 -12.73
CA GLU A 202 9.99 30.19 -11.50
C GLU A 202 9.13 29.09 -10.87
N ASP A 203 7.86 29.04 -11.19
CA ASP A 203 6.93 28.02 -10.70
C ASP A 203 6.06 27.51 -11.87
N PRO A 204 6.60 26.63 -12.73
CA PRO A 204 5.85 26.09 -13.86
C PRO A 204 4.53 25.49 -13.43
N ALA A 205 3.48 25.65 -14.23
CA ALA A 205 2.16 25.10 -13.94
C ALA A 205 2.22 23.57 -13.72
N VAL A 206 1.35 23.05 -12.86
CA VAL A 206 1.42 21.66 -12.41
C VAL A 206 1.25 20.65 -13.55
N GLU A 207 0.64 21.03 -14.64
CA GLU A 207 0.48 20.27 -15.88
C GLU A 207 1.85 19.84 -16.49
N HIS A 208 2.92 20.57 -16.17
CA HIS A 208 4.29 20.25 -16.60
C HIS A 208 5.01 19.28 -15.63
N HIS A 209 4.36 18.86 -14.53
CA HIS A 209 4.98 17.99 -13.55
C HIS A 209 5.44 16.64 -14.15
N PRO A 210 4.67 15.97 -15.05
CA PRO A 210 5.13 14.75 -15.72
C PRO A 210 6.28 14.96 -16.72
N GLU A 211 6.44 16.16 -17.27
CA GLU A 211 7.60 16.48 -18.11
C GLU A 211 8.87 16.61 -17.27
N ILE A 212 8.77 17.22 -16.09
CA ILE A 212 9.88 17.43 -15.16
C ILE A 212 10.29 16.09 -14.52
N ARG A 213 9.33 15.36 -13.95
CA ARG A 213 9.51 14.01 -13.43
C ARG A 213 9.14 13.00 -14.51
N SER A 214 10.02 12.93 -15.50
CA SER A 214 9.79 12.27 -16.77
C SER A 214 9.82 10.74 -16.68
N VAL A 215 9.37 10.09 -17.74
CA VAL A 215 9.50 8.63 -17.92
C VAL A 215 10.97 8.21 -17.86
N GLU A 216 11.89 9.03 -18.44
CA GLU A 216 13.32 8.77 -18.39
C GLU A 216 13.86 8.77 -16.96
N ALA A 217 13.46 9.76 -16.14
CA ALA A 217 13.90 9.84 -14.74
C ALA A 217 13.48 8.63 -13.92
N CYS A 218 12.24 8.12 -14.10
CA CYS A 218 11.78 6.91 -13.44
C CYS A 218 12.55 5.68 -13.96
N TYR A 219 12.65 5.52 -15.27
CA TYR A 219 13.24 4.32 -15.89
C TYR A 219 14.72 4.14 -15.55
N GLU A 220 15.55 5.18 -15.67
CA GLU A 220 16.99 5.06 -15.41
C GLU A 220 17.28 4.71 -13.95
N SER A 221 16.55 5.29 -13.01
CA SER A 221 16.68 4.96 -11.59
C SER A 221 16.16 3.55 -11.26
N SER A 222 15.01 3.15 -11.81
CA SER A 222 14.47 1.80 -11.63
C SER A 222 15.37 0.72 -12.24
N LYS A 223 15.95 0.99 -13.41
CA LYS A 223 16.92 0.12 -14.06
C LYS A 223 18.17 -0.10 -13.21
N LEU A 224 18.73 0.97 -12.63
CA LEU A 224 19.87 0.86 -11.72
C LEU A 224 19.52 0.01 -10.50
N ALA A 225 18.34 0.18 -9.90
CA ALA A 225 17.90 -0.63 -8.78
C ALA A 225 17.81 -2.13 -9.15
N VAL A 226 17.26 -2.43 -10.33
CA VAL A 226 17.17 -3.81 -10.86
C VAL A 226 18.55 -4.41 -11.10
N GLU A 227 19.48 -3.66 -11.69
CA GLU A 227 20.87 -4.11 -11.91
C GLU A 227 21.57 -4.44 -10.59
N LEU A 228 21.44 -3.60 -9.57
CA LEU A 228 22.00 -3.84 -8.24
C LEU A 228 21.34 -5.06 -7.57
N ALA A 229 20.01 -5.18 -7.67
CA ALA A 229 19.31 -6.34 -7.12
C ALA A 229 19.77 -7.66 -7.75
N LYS A 230 19.91 -7.69 -9.07
CA LYS A 230 20.44 -8.86 -9.81
C LYS A 230 21.88 -9.15 -9.43
N GLN A 231 22.73 -8.14 -9.31
CA GLN A 231 24.16 -8.27 -8.96
C GLN A 231 24.35 -8.92 -7.58
N PHE A 232 23.56 -8.51 -6.57
CA PHE A 232 23.70 -8.96 -5.19
C PHE A 232 22.74 -10.09 -4.80
N GLY A 233 21.79 -10.44 -5.65
CA GLY A 233 20.75 -11.43 -5.35
C GLY A 233 19.75 -10.95 -4.29
N THR A 234 19.53 -9.62 -4.18
CA THR A 234 18.67 -9.00 -3.19
C THR A 234 17.23 -9.00 -3.67
N ARG A 235 16.27 -9.24 -2.76
CA ARG A 235 14.84 -9.04 -3.08
C ARG A 235 14.56 -7.54 -3.18
N LEU A 236 14.11 -7.11 -4.37
CA LEU A 236 13.78 -5.72 -4.67
C LEU A 236 12.29 -5.57 -4.87
N HIS A 237 11.73 -4.53 -4.26
CA HIS A 237 10.37 -4.07 -4.50
C HIS A 237 10.39 -2.62 -4.95
N ILE A 238 10.08 -2.36 -6.22
CA ILE A 238 10.03 -0.99 -6.77
C ILE A 238 8.67 -0.40 -6.41
N ALA A 239 8.67 0.63 -5.57
CA ALA A 239 7.48 1.34 -5.16
C ALA A 239 6.88 2.15 -6.32
N HIS A 240 5.55 2.31 -6.32
CA HIS A 240 4.80 3.20 -7.22
C HIS A 240 5.31 3.24 -8.66
N VAL A 241 5.48 2.07 -9.29
CA VAL A 241 5.77 1.96 -10.74
C VAL A 241 4.76 2.80 -11.51
N THR A 242 5.24 3.70 -12.37
CA THR A 242 4.40 4.78 -12.90
C THR A 242 4.31 4.79 -14.42
N THR A 243 5.24 4.10 -15.11
CA THR A 243 5.39 4.22 -16.56
C THR A 243 5.31 2.87 -17.26
N ALA A 244 4.79 2.86 -18.49
CA ALA A 244 4.83 1.68 -19.36
C ALA A 244 6.26 1.18 -19.60
N LYS A 245 7.24 2.09 -19.63
CA LYS A 245 8.64 1.74 -19.87
C LYS A 245 9.26 1.01 -18.69
N GLU A 246 8.94 1.38 -17.45
CA GLU A 246 9.42 0.66 -16.28
C GLU A 246 8.94 -0.79 -16.25
N LEU A 247 7.74 -1.08 -16.81
CA LEU A 247 7.22 -2.44 -16.88
C LEU A 247 8.08 -3.39 -17.70
N GLU A 248 8.97 -2.88 -18.58
CA GLU A 248 9.95 -3.68 -19.31
C GLU A 248 11.05 -4.26 -18.42
N LEU A 249 11.21 -3.74 -17.21
CA LEU A 249 12.21 -4.21 -16.22
C LEU A 249 11.75 -5.44 -15.44
N PHE A 250 10.47 -5.76 -15.49
CA PHE A 250 9.87 -6.91 -14.80
C PHE A 250 9.66 -8.05 -15.77
N ASP A 251 10.08 -9.24 -15.38
CA ASP A 251 9.81 -10.45 -16.14
C ASP A 251 8.29 -10.72 -16.16
N ASN A 252 7.78 -11.14 -17.32
CA ASN A 252 6.39 -11.54 -17.43
C ASN A 252 6.20 -12.84 -16.63
N GLN A 253 5.44 -12.77 -15.56
CA GLN A 253 5.30 -13.86 -14.58
C GLN A 253 4.07 -14.72 -14.81
N GLU A 254 3.47 -14.70 -16.02
CA GLU A 254 2.33 -15.58 -16.36
C GLU A 254 2.63 -17.06 -16.05
N GLU A 255 3.90 -17.46 -16.11
CA GLU A 255 4.34 -18.81 -15.75
C GLU A 255 4.43 -19.05 -14.25
N ASN A 256 4.50 -17.98 -13.42
CA ASN A 256 4.66 -17.99 -11.97
C ASN A 256 3.38 -17.63 -11.21
N LEU A 257 2.32 -17.21 -11.91
CA LEU A 257 1.00 -17.08 -11.29
C LEU A 257 0.55 -18.47 -10.79
N PRO A 258 -0.08 -18.58 -9.62
CA PRO A 258 -0.59 -19.86 -9.14
C PRO A 258 -1.49 -20.46 -10.21
N LYS A 259 -1.01 -21.51 -10.89
CA LYS A 259 -1.85 -22.30 -11.79
C LYS A 259 -2.94 -22.91 -10.91
N GLU A 260 -4.17 -22.92 -11.38
CA GLU A 260 -5.38 -23.42 -10.71
C GLU A 260 -5.26 -24.80 -10.02
N ASN A 261 -4.10 -25.46 -10.13
CA ASN A 261 -3.84 -26.83 -9.70
C ASN A 261 -2.68 -26.99 -8.70
N LEU A 262 -2.21 -25.92 -8.01
CA LEU A 262 -1.26 -26.13 -6.92
C LEU A 262 -1.98 -26.80 -5.73
N PRO A 263 -1.39 -27.86 -5.11
CA PRO A 263 -1.97 -28.50 -3.95
C PRO A 263 -2.20 -27.45 -2.85
N LYS A 264 -3.42 -27.39 -2.30
CA LYS A 264 -3.87 -26.44 -1.27
C LYS A 264 -2.96 -26.40 -0.02
N GLU A 265 -2.12 -27.41 0.19
CA GLU A 265 -1.22 -27.54 1.33
C GLU A 265 0.03 -26.64 1.23
N ASN A 266 0.38 -26.14 0.03
CA ASN A 266 1.63 -25.38 -0.17
C ASN A 266 1.47 -23.87 -0.11
N LEU A 267 0.26 -23.30 -0.17
CA LEU A 267 0.03 -21.86 -0.08
C LEU A 267 0.11 -21.33 1.35
N GLN A 268 -0.06 -22.22 2.35
CA GLN A 268 -0.01 -21.88 3.78
C GLN A 268 1.42 -21.84 4.35
N ASN A 269 2.41 -22.32 3.60
CA ASN A 269 3.80 -22.40 4.06
C ASN A 269 4.60 -21.26 3.42
N THR A 270 4.75 -20.15 4.12
CA THR A 270 5.52 -18.97 3.67
C THR A 270 6.98 -19.30 3.37
N ASP A 271 7.51 -20.40 3.91
CA ASP A 271 8.89 -20.85 3.70
C ASP A 271 9.16 -21.48 2.33
N SER A 272 8.09 -21.86 1.58
CA SER A 272 8.20 -22.55 0.29
C SER A 272 7.73 -21.73 -0.93
N VAL A 273 7.25 -20.51 -0.72
CA VAL A 273 6.84 -19.65 -1.83
C VAL A 273 8.10 -19.11 -2.51
N ASN A 274 8.29 -19.51 -3.77
CA ASN A 274 9.40 -18.98 -4.58
C ASN A 274 9.02 -17.54 -5.01
N LEU A 275 9.24 -16.58 -4.10
CA LEU A 275 8.93 -15.18 -4.35
C LEU A 275 9.84 -14.64 -5.47
N PRO A 276 9.30 -13.87 -6.41
CA PRO A 276 10.12 -13.19 -7.40
C PRO A 276 11.17 -12.31 -6.73
N GLN A 277 12.39 -12.32 -7.28
CA GLN A 277 13.47 -11.49 -6.76
C GLN A 277 13.15 -9.99 -6.93
N ILE A 278 12.50 -9.63 -8.03
CA ILE A 278 12.18 -8.26 -8.42
C ILE A 278 10.67 -8.16 -8.59
N THR A 279 10.06 -7.24 -7.87
CA THR A 279 8.63 -6.98 -7.87
C THR A 279 8.35 -5.48 -7.98
N GLY A 280 7.18 -5.12 -8.47
CA GLY A 280 6.72 -3.73 -8.57
C GLY A 280 5.39 -3.53 -7.87
N GLU A 281 5.25 -2.37 -7.25
CA GLU A 281 4.01 -1.85 -6.70
C GLU A 281 3.35 -0.89 -7.69
N ALA A 282 2.04 -0.95 -7.86
CA ALA A 282 1.26 0.15 -8.39
C ALA A 282 0.52 0.85 -7.24
N VAL A 283 0.36 2.18 -7.32
CA VAL A 283 -0.45 2.90 -6.35
C VAL A 283 -1.72 3.44 -6.98
N ILE A 284 -2.76 3.57 -6.17
CA ILE A 284 -4.12 3.93 -6.61
C ILE A 284 -4.11 5.18 -7.49
N ALA A 285 -3.31 6.20 -7.13
CA ALA A 285 -3.25 7.45 -7.88
C ALA A 285 -2.88 7.25 -9.36
N HIS A 286 -1.89 6.40 -9.66
CA HIS A 286 -1.44 6.12 -11.03
C HIS A 286 -2.36 5.15 -11.79
N LEU A 287 -3.23 4.43 -11.08
CA LEU A 287 -4.25 3.57 -11.71
C LEU A 287 -5.55 4.32 -12.04
N VAL A 288 -5.83 5.40 -11.31
CA VAL A 288 -7.08 6.17 -11.44
C VAL A 288 -6.88 7.40 -12.33
N PHE A 289 -5.84 8.20 -12.07
CA PHE A 289 -5.59 9.47 -12.76
C PHE A 289 -4.67 9.33 -13.96
N SER A 290 -4.72 10.34 -14.83
CA SER A 290 -3.80 10.58 -15.94
C SER A 290 -3.38 12.06 -15.97
N ASP A 291 -2.43 12.41 -16.82
CA ASP A 291 -1.98 13.79 -17.02
C ASP A 291 -3.10 14.77 -17.41
N ALA A 292 -4.15 14.29 -18.09
CA ALA A 292 -5.32 15.10 -18.43
C ALA A 292 -6.06 15.62 -17.17
N ASP A 293 -6.00 14.91 -16.05
CA ASP A 293 -6.69 15.28 -14.81
C ASP A 293 -6.04 16.48 -14.11
N TYR A 294 -4.80 16.86 -14.45
CA TYR A 294 -4.19 18.09 -13.95
C TYR A 294 -5.00 19.32 -14.35
N ALA A 295 -5.68 19.31 -15.51
CA ALA A 295 -6.53 20.42 -15.96
C ALA A 295 -7.62 20.79 -14.95
N THR A 296 -8.19 19.82 -14.27
CA THR A 296 -9.31 20.01 -13.32
C THR A 296 -8.86 19.92 -11.86
N LYS A 297 -8.04 18.93 -11.51
CA LYS A 297 -7.64 18.65 -10.13
C LYS A 297 -6.39 19.44 -9.70
N LYS A 298 -5.69 20.04 -10.65
CA LYS A 298 -4.51 20.88 -10.37
C LYS A 298 -3.50 20.15 -9.48
N ALA A 299 -2.90 20.89 -8.53
CA ALA A 299 -1.92 20.35 -7.60
C ALA A 299 -2.49 19.34 -6.58
N LEU A 300 -3.82 19.14 -6.50
CA LEU A 300 -4.39 18.12 -5.62
C LEU A 300 -3.89 16.71 -5.98
N ILE A 301 -3.63 16.43 -7.27
CA ILE A 301 -3.08 15.16 -7.73
C ILE A 301 -1.56 15.19 -7.97
N LYS A 302 -0.87 16.27 -7.56
CA LYS A 302 0.59 16.31 -7.63
C LYS A 302 1.20 15.33 -6.63
N CYS A 303 1.94 14.33 -7.12
CA CYS A 303 2.68 13.32 -6.36
C CYS A 303 4.03 13.04 -7.02
N ASN A 304 4.86 12.26 -6.38
CA ASN A 304 6.17 11.80 -6.86
C ASN A 304 6.24 10.26 -6.77
N PRO A 305 6.41 9.57 -7.90
CA PRO A 305 6.52 10.09 -9.28
C PRO A 305 5.24 10.77 -9.77
N ALA A 306 5.38 11.65 -10.77
CA ALA A 306 4.24 12.38 -11.33
C ALA A 306 3.22 11.45 -11.98
N ILE A 307 1.93 11.80 -11.93
CA ILE A 307 0.90 11.16 -12.75
C ILE A 307 1.29 11.32 -14.23
N LYS A 308 1.28 10.23 -14.97
CA LYS A 308 1.72 10.13 -16.37
C LYS A 308 0.54 10.09 -17.34
N THR A 309 0.83 9.74 -18.59
CA THR A 309 -0.14 9.72 -19.68
C THR A 309 -1.23 8.64 -19.48
N HIS A 310 -2.32 8.77 -20.23
CA HIS A 310 -3.32 7.70 -20.34
C HIS A 310 -2.70 6.36 -20.77
N ALA A 311 -1.72 6.40 -21.68
CA ALA A 311 -1.07 5.18 -22.17
C ALA A 311 -0.28 4.48 -21.06
N ASP A 312 0.39 5.24 -20.19
CA ASP A 312 1.10 4.70 -19.02
C ASP A 312 0.13 4.10 -18.01
N ARG A 313 -0.94 4.82 -17.65
CA ARG A 313 -1.99 4.31 -16.77
C ARG A 313 -2.59 3.00 -17.30
N ASP A 314 -2.94 2.95 -18.59
CA ASP A 314 -3.56 1.77 -19.19
C ASP A 314 -2.57 0.61 -19.30
N ALA A 315 -1.26 0.88 -19.43
CA ALA A 315 -0.22 -0.13 -19.34
C ALA A 315 -0.11 -0.72 -17.92
N LEU A 316 -0.14 0.13 -16.88
CA LEU A 316 -0.18 -0.32 -15.49
C LEU A 316 -1.43 -1.17 -15.20
N ARG A 317 -2.61 -0.74 -15.66
CA ARG A 317 -3.87 -1.51 -15.51
C ARG A 317 -3.76 -2.91 -16.14
N ARG A 318 -3.14 -3.05 -17.33
CA ARG A 318 -2.86 -4.36 -17.91
C ARG A 318 -1.88 -5.18 -17.09
N ALA A 319 -0.84 -4.53 -16.55
CA ALA A 319 0.20 -5.18 -15.76
C ALA A 319 -0.31 -5.75 -14.42
N LEU A 320 -1.49 -5.32 -13.95
CA LEU A 320 -2.14 -5.95 -12.80
C LEU A 320 -2.48 -7.43 -13.06
N ASN A 321 -2.73 -7.80 -14.32
CA ASN A 321 -3.20 -9.14 -14.68
C ASN A 321 -2.09 -10.07 -15.19
N ASP A 322 -0.94 -9.53 -15.61
CA ASP A 322 0.16 -10.33 -16.20
C ASP A 322 1.31 -10.61 -15.21
N GLY A 323 1.13 -10.24 -13.93
CA GLY A 323 2.07 -10.55 -12.86
C GLY A 323 3.27 -9.60 -12.76
N ARG A 324 3.40 -8.59 -13.62
CA ARG A 324 4.48 -7.59 -13.53
C ARG A 324 4.28 -6.61 -12.35
N ILE A 325 3.03 -6.36 -11.97
CA ILE A 325 2.70 -5.66 -10.74
C ILE A 325 2.31 -6.72 -9.69
N ALA A 326 2.99 -6.68 -8.55
CA ALA A 326 2.85 -7.64 -7.46
C ALA A 326 1.94 -7.13 -6.34
N THR A 327 1.94 -5.83 -6.03
CA THR A 327 1.12 -5.25 -4.96
C THR A 327 0.45 -3.97 -5.40
N ILE A 328 -0.60 -3.60 -4.66
CA ILE A 328 -1.27 -2.31 -4.79
C ILE A 328 -1.23 -1.62 -3.43
N GLY A 329 -0.42 -0.57 -3.35
CA GLY A 329 -0.36 0.35 -2.22
C GLY A 329 -1.09 1.66 -2.51
N THR A 330 -0.98 2.62 -1.60
CA THR A 330 -1.62 3.93 -1.78
C THR A 330 -0.66 5.08 -1.99
N ASP A 331 0.55 4.98 -1.49
CA ASP A 331 1.44 6.15 -1.27
C ASP A 331 0.66 7.28 -0.57
N HIS A 332 -0.18 6.89 0.42
CA HIS A 332 -0.98 7.84 1.20
C HIS A 332 -0.07 8.88 1.86
N ALA A 333 -0.10 10.10 1.32
CA ALA A 333 0.85 11.13 1.68
C ALA A 333 0.14 12.49 1.91
N PRO A 334 -0.60 12.64 3.00
CA PRO A 334 -1.40 13.82 3.29
C PRO A 334 -0.55 15.07 3.50
N HIS A 335 -1.10 16.20 3.06
CA HIS A 335 -0.61 17.56 3.26
C HIS A 335 -1.77 18.47 3.63
N GLU A 336 -1.52 19.55 4.32
CA GLU A 336 -2.54 20.59 4.49
C GLU A 336 -2.90 21.20 3.13
N LEU A 337 -4.17 21.55 2.93
CA LEU A 337 -4.63 22.09 1.65
C LEU A 337 -3.86 23.34 1.20
N LYS A 338 -3.38 24.16 2.15
CA LYS A 338 -2.53 25.32 1.86
C LYS A 338 -1.18 24.93 1.25
N ASP A 339 -0.63 23.75 1.59
CA ASP A 339 0.63 23.23 1.06
C ASP A 339 0.47 22.75 -0.40
N LYS A 340 -0.77 22.56 -0.88
CA LYS A 340 -1.11 22.17 -2.25
C LYS A 340 -1.29 23.36 -3.20
N GLN A 341 -0.90 24.57 -2.79
CA GLN A 341 -0.97 25.78 -3.61
C GLN A 341 0.32 25.97 -4.42
N GLY A 342 0.18 26.44 -5.66
CA GLY A 342 1.28 26.69 -6.58
C GLY A 342 1.40 25.64 -7.69
N GLY A 343 2.52 25.70 -8.40
CA GLY A 343 2.86 24.82 -9.52
C GLY A 343 3.83 23.71 -9.14
N CYS A 344 4.68 23.37 -10.12
CA CYS A 344 5.64 22.27 -9.98
C CYS A 344 6.70 22.50 -8.92
N ALA A 345 7.13 23.76 -8.70
CA ALA A 345 8.20 24.08 -7.77
C ALA A 345 7.68 24.28 -6.34
N LYS A 346 6.47 24.82 -6.15
CA LYS A 346 5.96 25.24 -4.84
C LYS A 346 5.00 24.28 -4.19
N ALA A 347 4.04 23.73 -4.96
CA ALA A 347 3.04 22.84 -4.39
C ALA A 347 3.67 21.55 -3.86
N ALA A 348 3.26 21.12 -2.67
CA ALA A 348 3.70 19.87 -2.08
C ALA A 348 3.23 18.66 -2.91
N SER A 349 4.08 17.64 -3.02
CA SER A 349 3.76 16.36 -3.66
C SER A 349 3.25 15.35 -2.63
N GLY A 350 2.12 14.70 -2.94
CA GLY A 350 1.42 13.74 -2.07
C GLY A 350 -0.06 14.08 -1.90
N MET A 351 -0.86 13.05 -1.68
CA MET A 351 -2.31 13.14 -1.49
C MET A 351 -2.82 12.05 -0.56
N PRO A 352 -3.95 12.28 0.15
CA PRO A 352 -4.56 11.26 1.00
C PRO A 352 -5.38 10.27 0.16
N MET A 353 -5.04 8.97 0.18
CA MET A 353 -5.67 7.93 -0.64
C MET A 353 -6.13 6.69 0.13
N VAL A 354 -5.60 6.41 1.35
CA VAL A 354 -5.81 5.15 2.07
C VAL A 354 -7.29 4.79 2.27
N GLN A 355 -8.12 5.77 2.62
CA GLN A 355 -9.56 5.55 2.87
C GLN A 355 -10.32 5.08 1.63
N PHE A 356 -9.87 5.49 0.44
CA PHE A 356 -10.59 5.24 -0.82
C PHE A 356 -9.92 4.18 -1.69
N SER A 357 -8.88 3.51 -1.19
CA SER A 357 -8.10 2.54 -1.96
C SER A 357 -8.94 1.35 -2.43
N LEU A 358 -9.59 0.65 -1.51
CA LEU A 358 -10.37 -0.54 -1.81
C LEU A 358 -11.56 -0.23 -2.74
N VAL A 359 -12.32 0.83 -2.46
CA VAL A 359 -13.48 1.19 -3.30
C VAL A 359 -13.07 1.67 -4.69
N SER A 360 -11.90 2.31 -4.83
CA SER A 360 -11.34 2.66 -6.14
C SER A 360 -10.96 1.41 -6.94
N MET A 361 -10.38 0.40 -6.30
CA MET A 361 -10.05 -0.85 -6.97
C MET A 361 -11.30 -1.67 -7.30
N LEU A 362 -12.30 -1.69 -6.44
CA LEU A 362 -13.61 -2.30 -6.73
C LEU A 362 -14.31 -1.62 -7.92
N GLN A 363 -14.15 -0.32 -8.09
CA GLN A 363 -14.62 0.36 -9.30
C GLN A 363 -13.88 -0.13 -10.56
N LEU A 364 -12.57 -0.35 -10.49
CA LEU A 364 -11.81 -0.94 -11.61
C LEU A 364 -12.24 -2.38 -11.91
N VAL A 365 -12.73 -3.12 -10.92
CA VAL A 365 -13.39 -4.43 -11.14
C VAL A 365 -14.68 -4.24 -11.93
N ASP A 366 -15.54 -3.30 -11.58
CA ASP A 366 -16.76 -2.99 -12.35
C ASP A 366 -16.45 -2.51 -13.77
N GLU A 367 -15.33 -1.78 -13.97
CA GLU A 367 -14.84 -1.38 -15.30
C GLU A 367 -14.24 -2.55 -16.11
N GLY A 368 -14.12 -3.75 -15.53
CA GLY A 368 -13.55 -4.93 -16.17
C GLY A 368 -12.03 -4.88 -16.35
N VAL A 369 -11.34 -4.04 -15.58
CA VAL A 369 -9.87 -3.95 -15.61
C VAL A 369 -9.22 -5.20 -15.02
N LEU A 370 -9.80 -5.73 -13.93
CA LEU A 370 -9.35 -6.97 -13.27
C LEU A 370 -10.54 -7.65 -12.59
N THR A 371 -10.37 -8.92 -12.19
CA THR A 371 -11.39 -9.61 -11.38
C THR A 371 -11.27 -9.24 -9.89
N ILE A 372 -12.33 -9.48 -9.12
CA ILE A 372 -12.31 -9.25 -7.68
C ILE A 372 -11.30 -10.17 -6.97
N GLU A 373 -11.14 -11.40 -7.47
CA GLU A 373 -10.15 -12.36 -6.97
C GLU A 373 -8.73 -11.83 -7.16
N ARG A 374 -8.42 -11.28 -8.36
CA ARG A 374 -7.12 -10.69 -8.64
C ARG A 374 -6.88 -9.43 -7.81
N MET A 375 -7.90 -8.62 -7.60
CA MET A 375 -7.81 -7.45 -6.71
C MET A 375 -7.43 -7.88 -5.28
N VAL A 376 -8.12 -8.87 -4.72
CA VAL A 376 -7.82 -9.41 -3.38
C VAL A 376 -6.40 -9.96 -3.31
N GLU A 377 -5.96 -10.65 -4.36
CA GLU A 377 -4.59 -11.13 -4.44
C GLU A 377 -3.59 -9.99 -4.34
N LEU A 378 -3.75 -8.91 -5.11
CA LEU A 378 -2.82 -7.77 -5.15
C LEU A 378 -2.85 -6.89 -3.88
N MET A 379 -3.98 -6.83 -3.17
CA MET A 379 -4.15 -5.95 -2.01
C MET A 379 -4.05 -6.67 -0.65
N ALA A 380 -4.04 -8.02 -0.63
CA ALA A 380 -3.98 -8.77 0.62
C ALA A 380 -2.98 -9.93 0.56
N HIS A 381 -3.13 -10.86 -0.40
CA HIS A 381 -2.31 -12.07 -0.45
C HIS A 381 -0.86 -11.78 -0.81
N GLN A 382 -0.63 -11.05 -1.88
CA GLN A 382 0.71 -10.74 -2.39
C GLN A 382 1.53 -9.87 -1.42
N PRO A 383 1.02 -8.76 -0.83
CA PRO A 383 1.80 -8.03 0.16
C PRO A 383 2.11 -8.90 1.40
N ALA A 384 1.18 -9.77 1.85
CA ALA A 384 1.46 -10.69 2.95
C ALA A 384 2.58 -11.69 2.62
N GLN A 385 2.57 -12.25 1.42
CA GLN A 385 3.60 -13.20 0.96
C GLN A 385 4.94 -12.51 0.70
N LEU A 386 4.95 -11.39 -0.04
CA LEU A 386 6.16 -10.66 -0.42
C LEU A 386 6.96 -10.21 0.80
N PHE A 387 6.29 -9.66 1.79
CA PHE A 387 6.92 -9.19 3.02
C PHE A 387 6.97 -10.28 4.10
N GLN A 388 6.39 -11.46 3.84
CA GLN A 388 6.34 -12.59 4.78
C GLN A 388 5.65 -12.21 6.10
N VAL A 389 4.46 -11.58 5.98
CA VAL A 389 3.64 -11.23 7.15
C VAL A 389 3.02 -12.49 7.73
N SER A 390 3.20 -12.70 9.03
CA SER A 390 2.76 -13.91 9.70
C SER A 390 1.24 -13.97 9.84
N LYS A 391 0.61 -15.05 9.34
CA LYS A 391 -0.79 -15.41 9.53
C LYS A 391 -1.80 -14.29 9.26
N ARG A 392 -1.56 -13.47 8.24
CA ARG A 392 -2.45 -12.39 7.78
C ARG A 392 -2.55 -12.37 6.26
N GLY A 393 -3.48 -11.59 5.73
CA GLY A 393 -3.69 -11.40 4.30
C GLY A 393 -4.48 -12.51 3.60
N PHE A 394 -4.93 -13.53 4.34
CA PHE A 394 -5.74 -14.65 3.86
C PHE A 394 -6.89 -14.95 4.82
N LEU A 395 -8.02 -15.39 4.28
CA LEU A 395 -9.07 -15.98 5.08
C LEU A 395 -8.78 -17.48 5.23
N CYS A 396 -8.02 -17.82 6.28
CA CYS A 396 -7.62 -19.21 6.54
C CYS A 396 -7.79 -19.54 8.03
N LYS A 397 -8.12 -20.80 8.33
CA LYS A 397 -8.22 -21.28 9.71
C LYS A 397 -6.92 -21.05 10.47
N GLY A 398 -7.01 -20.43 11.65
CA GLY A 398 -5.87 -20.10 12.52
C GLY A 398 -5.11 -18.84 12.10
N TYR A 399 -5.57 -18.12 11.08
CA TYR A 399 -5.07 -16.78 10.73
C TYR A 399 -5.81 -15.71 11.53
N GLN A 400 -5.19 -14.56 11.70
CA GLN A 400 -5.81 -13.41 12.33
C GLN A 400 -7.07 -13.01 11.54
N ALA A 401 -8.14 -12.71 12.25
CA ALA A 401 -9.40 -12.33 11.65
C ALA A 401 -9.41 -10.85 11.23
N ASP A 402 -8.57 -10.53 10.26
CA ASP A 402 -8.57 -9.28 9.53
C ASP A 402 -9.50 -9.42 8.32
N ILE A 403 -10.68 -8.80 8.40
CA ILE A 403 -11.77 -9.05 7.46
C ILE A 403 -12.43 -7.73 7.08
N VAL A 404 -12.79 -7.59 5.80
CA VAL A 404 -13.61 -6.46 5.34
C VAL A 404 -14.86 -6.97 4.62
N VAL A 405 -16.00 -6.40 4.98
CA VAL A 405 -17.30 -6.67 4.33
C VAL A 405 -17.64 -5.48 3.45
N VAL A 406 -17.83 -5.73 2.15
CA VAL A 406 -18.13 -4.68 1.17
C VAL A 406 -19.44 -4.98 0.44
N ARG A 407 -20.23 -3.94 0.20
CA ARG A 407 -21.51 -4.03 -0.50
C ARG A 407 -21.41 -3.42 -1.90
N PRO A 408 -21.73 -4.19 -2.96
CA PRO A 408 -21.90 -3.68 -4.31
C PRO A 408 -23.26 -2.95 -4.46
N GLN A 409 -23.40 -2.18 -5.51
CA GLN A 409 -24.67 -1.49 -5.87
C GLN A 409 -25.21 -0.63 -4.70
N SER A 410 -24.30 -0.01 -3.96
CA SER A 410 -24.58 0.90 -2.84
C SER A 410 -23.96 2.27 -3.11
N PRO A 411 -24.56 3.07 -4.03
CA PRO A 411 -23.95 4.31 -4.48
C PRO A 411 -23.86 5.35 -3.38
N TRP A 412 -22.72 6.03 -3.31
CA TRP A 412 -22.48 7.14 -2.39
C TRP A 412 -21.43 8.09 -2.96
N LYS A 413 -21.47 9.34 -2.51
CA LYS A 413 -20.59 10.41 -2.98
C LYS A 413 -19.57 10.78 -1.92
N VAL A 414 -18.33 10.97 -2.32
CA VAL A 414 -17.28 11.47 -1.44
C VAL A 414 -17.53 12.94 -1.15
N THR A 415 -17.92 13.25 0.07
CA THR A 415 -18.08 14.61 0.59
C THR A 415 -17.03 14.88 1.66
N LYS A 416 -16.88 16.14 2.10
CA LYS A 416 -15.92 16.49 3.16
C LYS A 416 -16.20 15.77 4.47
N GLU A 417 -17.46 15.53 4.78
CA GLU A 417 -17.91 14.92 6.03
C GLU A 417 -17.50 13.46 6.16
N VAL A 418 -17.33 12.75 5.02
CA VAL A 418 -16.92 11.34 5.03
C VAL A 418 -15.40 11.18 5.09
N ILE A 419 -14.62 12.23 4.81
CA ILE A 419 -13.16 12.18 4.79
C ILE A 419 -12.61 12.13 6.23
N GLN A 420 -11.94 11.04 6.58
CA GLN A 420 -11.40 10.78 7.91
C GLN A 420 -9.97 11.28 8.11
N SER A 421 -9.20 11.43 7.03
CA SER A 421 -7.83 11.96 7.11
C SER A 421 -7.81 13.34 7.78
N LYS A 422 -6.83 13.57 8.63
CA LYS A 422 -6.65 14.84 9.37
C LYS A 422 -6.56 16.07 8.48
N CYS A 423 -6.04 15.91 7.27
CA CYS A 423 -5.94 17.02 6.31
C CYS A 423 -7.29 17.47 5.73
N GLN A 424 -8.38 16.71 5.94
CA GLN A 424 -9.78 17.01 5.60
C GLN A 424 -10.03 17.37 4.12
N TRP A 425 -9.29 16.74 3.22
CA TRP A 425 -9.52 16.79 1.79
C TRP A 425 -9.08 15.49 1.14
N SER A 426 -9.55 15.21 -0.05
CA SER A 426 -9.11 14.11 -0.90
C SER A 426 -9.21 14.51 -2.38
N PRO A 427 -8.32 14.02 -3.26
CA PRO A 427 -8.52 14.19 -4.69
C PRO A 427 -9.78 13.47 -5.21
N MET A 428 -10.34 12.57 -4.39
CA MET A 428 -11.58 11.86 -4.70
C MET A 428 -12.84 12.63 -4.29
N GLU A 429 -12.74 13.81 -3.66
CA GLU A 429 -13.90 14.63 -3.31
C GLU A 429 -14.77 14.91 -4.55
N GLY A 430 -16.08 14.66 -4.41
CA GLY A 430 -17.05 14.75 -5.48
C GLY A 430 -17.23 13.48 -6.33
N HIS A 431 -16.36 12.49 -6.17
CA HIS A 431 -16.49 11.20 -6.85
C HIS A 431 -17.65 10.37 -6.29
N GLU A 432 -18.30 9.58 -7.13
CA GLU A 432 -19.37 8.66 -6.75
C GLU A 432 -18.90 7.23 -6.91
N TYR A 433 -18.91 6.48 -5.81
CA TYR A 433 -18.59 5.06 -5.80
C TYR A 433 -19.85 4.21 -5.79
N GLN A 434 -19.80 3.02 -6.41
CA GLN A 434 -20.90 2.04 -6.42
C GLN A 434 -20.72 0.97 -5.32
N TRP A 435 -19.56 0.95 -4.66
CA TRP A 435 -19.22 0.02 -3.58
C TRP A 435 -19.04 0.76 -2.27
N GLN A 436 -19.48 0.13 -1.19
CA GLN A 436 -19.32 0.68 0.15
C GLN A 436 -18.67 -0.33 1.08
N VAL A 437 -17.68 0.10 1.87
CA VAL A 437 -17.21 -0.67 3.02
C VAL A 437 -18.28 -0.62 4.09
N GLU A 438 -18.85 -1.76 4.48
CA GLU A 438 -19.86 -1.84 5.52
C GLU A 438 -19.22 -2.11 6.89
N GLN A 439 -18.25 -3.03 6.93
CA GLN A 439 -17.62 -3.44 8.17
C GLN A 439 -16.16 -3.76 7.96
N THR A 440 -15.35 -3.44 8.98
CA THR A 440 -13.93 -3.79 9.05
C THR A 440 -13.65 -4.43 10.39
N PHE A 441 -13.15 -5.66 10.35
CA PHE A 441 -12.65 -6.39 11.51
C PHE A 441 -11.12 -6.36 11.49
N CYS A 442 -10.52 -6.06 12.63
CA CYS A 442 -9.08 -6.12 12.84
C CYS A 442 -8.82 -7.02 14.05
N ASN A 443 -8.05 -8.09 13.86
CA ASN A 443 -7.81 -9.11 14.89
C ASN A 443 -9.12 -9.61 15.52
N GLY A 444 -10.15 -9.88 14.70
CA GLY A 444 -11.46 -10.36 15.15
C GLY A 444 -12.36 -9.31 15.80
N HIS A 445 -11.86 -8.10 16.02
CA HIS A 445 -12.63 -7.01 16.60
C HIS A 445 -13.28 -6.14 15.50
N LEU A 446 -14.58 -5.87 15.63
CA LEU A 446 -15.34 -5.03 14.70
C LEU A 446 -15.04 -3.56 14.97
N ILE A 447 -14.04 -3.00 14.26
CA ILE A 447 -13.57 -1.64 14.49
C ILE A 447 -14.36 -0.57 13.73
N TYR A 448 -14.98 -0.95 12.60
CA TYR A 448 -15.84 -0.06 11.82
C TYR A 448 -17.11 -0.80 11.40
N ASN A 449 -18.25 -0.18 11.60
CA ASN A 449 -19.57 -0.73 11.25
C ASN A 449 -20.50 0.39 10.74
N LYS A 450 -20.65 0.50 9.42
CA LYS A 450 -21.62 1.39 8.74
C LYS A 450 -21.62 2.83 9.28
N GLY A 451 -20.44 3.41 9.46
CA GLY A 451 -20.27 4.76 9.97
C GLY A 451 -19.95 4.84 11.47
N ALA A 452 -20.26 3.81 12.27
CA ALA A 452 -19.81 3.71 13.66
C ALA A 452 -18.37 3.21 13.71
N PHE A 453 -17.56 3.82 14.56
CA PHE A 453 -16.14 3.50 14.71
C PHE A 453 -15.79 3.33 16.19
N ASP A 454 -15.06 2.24 16.51
CA ASP A 454 -14.53 2.02 17.85
C ASP A 454 -13.19 2.75 18.02
N ALA A 455 -13.23 3.90 18.66
CA ALA A 455 -12.05 4.74 18.89
C ALA A 455 -11.15 4.22 20.03
N ASP A 456 -11.61 3.28 20.84
CA ASP A 456 -10.87 2.72 21.97
C ASP A 456 -9.99 1.54 21.55
N TYR A 457 -10.33 0.86 20.44
CA TYR A 457 -9.54 -0.24 19.92
C TYR A 457 -8.15 0.20 19.43
N ARG A 458 -7.16 -0.67 19.62
CA ARG A 458 -5.81 -0.51 19.10
C ARG A 458 -5.37 -1.77 18.36
N GLY A 459 -4.80 -1.56 17.17
CA GLY A 459 -4.21 -2.61 16.37
C GLY A 459 -2.89 -3.13 16.96
N GLU A 460 -2.35 -4.16 16.33
CA GLU A 460 -1.14 -4.83 16.75
C GLU A 460 0.04 -4.54 15.82
N GLU A 461 1.25 -4.68 16.37
CA GLU A 461 2.45 -4.68 15.55
C GLU A 461 2.51 -5.96 14.72
N LEU A 462 2.83 -5.81 13.44
CA LEU A 462 2.96 -6.94 12.51
C LEU A 462 4.24 -7.73 12.78
N ASN A 463 4.12 -9.06 12.65
CA ASN A 463 5.25 -9.98 12.68
C ASN A 463 5.55 -10.48 11.28
N PHE A 464 6.83 -10.63 10.98
CA PHE A 464 7.36 -11.04 9.68
C PHE A 464 8.30 -12.24 9.82
N ARG A 465 8.38 -13.09 8.79
CA ARG A 465 9.41 -14.15 8.71
C ARG A 465 9.46 -15.07 9.94
N SER A 466 8.26 -15.39 10.50
CA SER A 466 8.14 -16.30 11.66
C SER A 466 7.71 -17.70 11.25
#